data_a7f0f1331700a19b890b084f24358902
#
_entry.id   a7f0f1331700a19b890b084f24358902
#
_cell.length_a   1.000
_cell.length_b   1.000
_cell.length_c   1.000
_cell.angle_alpha   90.00
_cell.angle_beta   90.00
_cell.angle_gamma   90.00
#
_symmetry.space_group_name_H-M   'P 1'
#
loop_
_entity.id
_entity.type
_entity.pdbx_description
1 polymer ?
#
loop_
_entity_poly.entity_id
_entity_poly.type
_entity_poly.pdbx_seq_one_letter_code
_entity_poly.pdbx_strand_id
1 'polypeptide(L)'
;VKISGRSATTDVITTPEIDLRAFMRLFPTGVALLTTGSGENASAMTLNSLVSVSLSPPRVLIGVQRSSRTHAVLTREGSFSLNLLAAHQGPLARLFSSRDKPGGADLELYVERHHLHGRPCDVLPGGLAALGCDVEAVFDADDHDLLLGRVRVRVPGASGADPLVFHRGHLGGTVRHG
;
A
#
# COMPACT_ATOMS: atom_id res chain seq x y z
N VAL A 1 -17.68 -11.89 39.11
CA VAL A 1 -16.72 -12.88 38.58
C VAL A 1 -15.33 -12.39 38.96
N LYS A 2 -14.65 -13.07 39.88
CA LYS A 2 -13.25 -12.79 40.23
C LYS A 2 -12.36 -13.33 39.13
N ILE A 3 -11.72 -12.45 38.37
CA ILE A 3 -10.63 -12.82 37.48
C ILE A 3 -9.38 -12.92 38.36
N SER A 4 -8.99 -14.15 38.67
CA SER A 4 -7.69 -14.45 39.30
C SER A 4 -6.61 -14.19 38.27
N GLY A 5 -6.01 -12.99 38.28
CA GLY A 5 -4.90 -12.64 37.40
C GLY A 5 -3.59 -13.19 37.97
N ARG A 6 -2.94 -14.13 37.28
CA ARG A 6 -1.51 -14.30 37.40
C ARG A 6 -0.86 -13.00 36.94
N SER A 7 -0.19 -12.31 37.84
CA SER A 7 0.71 -11.20 37.52
C SER A 7 1.87 -11.78 36.67
N ALA A 8 1.71 -11.76 35.35
CA ALA A 8 2.86 -11.81 34.48
C ALA A 8 3.51 -10.42 34.61
N THR A 9 4.71 -10.39 35.15
CA THR A 9 5.55 -9.19 35.12
C THR A 9 5.75 -8.85 33.64
N THR A 10 5.01 -7.86 33.15
CA THR A 10 5.18 -7.40 31.79
C THR A 10 6.40 -6.51 31.80
N ASP A 11 7.52 -7.01 31.29
CA ASP A 11 8.71 -6.20 31.08
C ASP A 11 8.35 -5.08 30.12
N VAL A 12 8.41 -3.85 30.63
CA VAL A 12 8.21 -2.65 29.81
C VAL A 12 9.48 -2.42 29.01
N ILE A 13 9.39 -2.63 27.70
CA ILE A 13 10.50 -2.36 26.76
C ILE A 13 10.47 -0.88 26.40
N THR A 14 11.62 -0.21 26.56
CA THR A 14 11.80 1.21 26.22
C THR A 14 12.74 1.39 25.05
N THR A 15 12.70 2.57 24.41
CA THR A 15 13.69 2.93 23.36
C THR A 15 15.12 2.93 23.95
N PRO A 16 16.14 2.33 23.29
CA PRO A 16 16.20 1.86 21.89
C PRO A 16 15.81 0.39 21.66
N GLU A 17 15.32 -0.34 22.64
CA GLU A 17 15.04 -1.77 22.56
C GLU A 17 13.72 -2.14 21.87
N ILE A 18 12.93 -1.13 21.45
CA ILE A 18 11.64 -1.34 20.82
C ILE A 18 11.82 -1.91 19.41
N ASP A 19 11.44 -3.17 19.19
CA ASP A 19 11.28 -3.74 17.85
C ASP A 19 9.87 -3.44 17.32
N LEU A 20 9.71 -2.23 16.74
CA LEU A 20 8.46 -1.80 16.12
C LEU A 20 8.02 -2.76 15.00
N ARG A 21 8.97 -3.35 14.27
CA ARG A 21 8.66 -4.29 13.20
C ARG A 21 8.02 -5.57 13.73
N ALA A 22 8.51 -6.11 14.83
CA ALA A 22 7.91 -7.27 15.49
C ALA A 22 6.49 -6.96 15.97
N PHE A 23 6.28 -5.77 16.56
CA PHE A 23 4.95 -5.31 16.97
C PHE A 23 4.00 -5.18 15.77
N MET A 24 4.42 -4.49 14.72
CA MET A 24 3.57 -4.26 13.53
C MET A 24 3.22 -5.53 12.75
N ARG A 25 4.03 -6.59 12.88
CA ARG A 25 3.69 -7.90 12.31
C ARG A 25 2.43 -8.53 12.92
N LEU A 26 2.06 -8.15 14.13
CA LEU A 26 0.83 -8.62 14.79
C LEU A 26 -0.42 -7.90 14.29
N PHE A 27 -0.26 -6.78 13.61
CA PHE A 27 -1.36 -5.98 13.06
C PHE A 27 -1.63 -6.40 11.61
N PRO A 28 -2.77 -7.09 11.33
CA PRO A 28 -3.11 -7.46 9.96
C PRO A 28 -3.47 -6.24 9.15
N THR A 29 -2.91 -6.13 7.95
CA THR A 29 -3.18 -5.02 7.03
C THR A 29 -3.60 -5.55 5.67
N GLY A 30 -4.40 -4.77 4.95
CA GLY A 30 -4.54 -4.94 3.50
C GLY A 30 -3.21 -4.66 2.78
N VAL A 31 -3.13 -5.10 1.53
CA VAL A 31 -1.95 -4.91 0.68
C VAL A 31 -2.36 -4.21 -0.60
N ALA A 32 -1.60 -3.20 -0.99
CA ALA A 32 -1.81 -2.46 -2.23
C ALA A 32 -0.54 -2.42 -3.09
N LEU A 33 -0.73 -2.32 -4.41
CA LEU A 33 0.30 -1.93 -5.35
C LEU A 33 0.16 -0.43 -5.63
N LEU A 34 1.20 0.32 -5.31
CA LEU A 34 1.34 1.72 -5.71
C LEU A 34 2.07 1.76 -7.04
N THR A 35 1.58 2.57 -7.98
CA THR A 35 2.25 2.89 -9.25
C THR A 35 2.32 4.39 -9.45
N THR A 36 3.37 4.86 -10.10
CA THR A 36 3.59 6.28 -10.42
C THR A 36 4.52 6.42 -11.63
N GLY A 37 4.46 7.55 -12.32
CA GLY A 37 5.23 7.80 -13.54
C GLY A 37 4.69 7.06 -14.75
N SER A 38 5.39 7.16 -15.89
CA SER A 38 5.02 6.51 -17.16
C SER A 38 6.23 6.19 -18.02
N GLY A 39 6.08 5.24 -18.96
CA GLY A 39 7.15 4.81 -19.84
C GLY A 39 8.40 4.41 -19.07
N GLU A 40 9.57 4.86 -19.50
CA GLU A 40 10.86 4.55 -18.85
C GLU A 40 10.96 5.04 -17.40
N ASN A 41 10.13 6.01 -17.01
CA ASN A 41 10.08 6.55 -15.66
C ASN A 41 9.05 5.87 -14.75
N ALA A 42 8.30 4.90 -15.25
CA ALA A 42 7.31 4.21 -14.44
C ALA A 42 7.95 3.47 -13.27
N SER A 43 7.32 3.51 -12.12
CA SER A 43 7.77 2.82 -10.92
C SER A 43 6.59 2.28 -10.13
N ALA A 44 6.79 1.13 -9.49
CA ALA A 44 5.78 0.53 -8.64
C ALA A 44 6.40 -0.03 -7.36
N MET A 45 5.58 -0.19 -6.32
CA MET A 45 5.95 -0.89 -5.10
C MET A 45 4.72 -1.43 -4.37
N THR A 46 4.90 -2.55 -3.71
CA THR A 46 3.91 -3.05 -2.76
C THR A 46 4.01 -2.26 -1.47
N LEU A 47 2.87 -1.87 -0.93
CA LEU A 47 2.78 -1.23 0.38
C LEU A 47 1.58 -1.75 1.17
N ASN A 48 1.65 -1.59 2.49
CA ASN A 48 0.57 -1.82 3.43
C ASN A 48 0.34 -0.62 4.38
N SER A 49 1.08 0.47 4.15
CA SER A 49 0.99 1.74 4.87
C SER A 49 -0.10 2.66 4.29
N LEU A 50 -1.29 2.13 4.06
CA LEU A 50 -2.43 2.86 3.48
C LEU A 50 -3.47 3.14 4.55
N VAL A 51 -3.86 4.42 4.67
CA VAL A 51 -4.90 4.87 5.61
C VAL A 51 -5.93 5.72 4.86
N SER A 52 -7.22 5.48 5.13
CA SER A 52 -8.31 6.39 4.74
C SER A 52 -8.35 7.56 5.72
N VAL A 53 -8.22 8.79 5.23
CA VAL A 53 -8.12 10.00 6.06
C VAL A 53 -9.41 10.80 6.07
N SER A 54 -10.04 10.99 4.92
CA SER A 54 -11.24 11.81 4.77
C SER A 54 -12.12 11.27 3.65
N LEU A 55 -13.43 11.35 3.84
CA LEU A 55 -14.41 10.98 2.82
C LEU A 55 -14.90 12.17 2.01
N SER A 56 -14.85 13.37 2.57
CA SER A 56 -15.30 14.60 1.89
C SER A 56 -14.38 15.78 2.23
N PRO A 57 -13.49 16.17 1.32
CA PRO A 57 -13.11 15.51 0.09
C PRO A 57 -12.36 14.18 0.36
N PRO A 58 -12.42 13.20 -0.57
CA PRO A 58 -11.81 11.90 -0.35
C PRO A 58 -10.28 12.00 -0.36
N ARG A 59 -9.64 11.52 0.72
CA ARG A 59 -8.19 11.52 0.93
C ARG A 59 -7.69 10.23 1.51
N VAL A 60 -6.52 9.83 1.07
CA VAL A 60 -5.75 8.70 1.61
C VAL A 60 -4.37 9.16 2.04
N LEU A 61 -3.77 8.48 3.00
CA LEU A 61 -2.38 8.68 3.42
C LEU A 61 -1.60 7.40 3.14
N ILE A 62 -0.39 7.56 2.62
CA ILE A 62 0.56 6.47 2.41
C ILE A 62 1.92 6.84 2.99
N GLY A 63 2.64 5.85 3.53
CA GLY A 63 4.04 6.00 3.95
C GLY A 63 4.95 5.39 2.89
N VAL A 64 5.94 6.15 2.40
CA VAL A 64 6.89 5.68 1.38
C VAL A 64 8.32 5.95 1.83
N GLN A 65 9.16 4.93 1.79
CA GLN A 65 10.56 5.04 2.18
C GLN A 65 11.32 5.98 1.24
N ARG A 66 12.01 6.99 1.78
CA ARG A 66 12.73 8.04 1.04
C ARG A 66 13.81 7.49 0.13
N SER A 67 14.51 6.43 0.54
CA SER A 67 15.58 5.80 -0.24
C SER A 67 15.06 4.95 -1.41
N SER A 68 13.73 4.80 -1.58
CA SER A 68 13.17 3.99 -2.65
C SER A 68 13.13 4.74 -3.99
N ARG A 69 13.37 3.99 -5.09
CA ARG A 69 13.20 4.53 -6.46
C ARG A 69 11.80 5.10 -6.67
N THR A 70 10.78 4.43 -6.12
CA THR A 70 9.39 4.83 -6.26
C THR A 70 9.11 6.17 -5.60
N HIS A 71 9.74 6.47 -4.44
CA HIS A 71 9.62 7.77 -3.79
C HIS A 71 10.12 8.91 -4.69
N ALA A 72 11.30 8.75 -5.30
CA ALA A 72 11.89 9.77 -6.16
C ALA A 72 11.01 10.07 -7.40
N VAL A 73 10.38 9.01 -7.98
CA VAL A 73 9.44 9.20 -9.09
C VAL A 73 8.16 9.88 -8.60
N LEU A 74 7.59 9.39 -7.50
CA LEU A 74 6.32 9.87 -6.94
C LEU A 74 6.36 11.37 -6.59
N THR A 75 7.44 11.82 -5.95
CA THR A 75 7.62 13.24 -5.59
C THR A 75 7.77 14.14 -6.81
N ARG A 76 8.38 13.65 -7.88
CA ARG A 76 8.51 14.39 -9.13
C ARG A 76 7.19 14.45 -9.90
N GLU A 77 6.47 13.33 -10.00
CA GLU A 77 5.24 13.23 -10.79
C GLU A 77 4.02 13.85 -10.08
N GLY A 78 4.03 13.90 -8.76
CA GLY A 78 2.94 14.48 -7.97
C GLY A 78 1.61 13.72 -8.07
N SER A 79 1.62 12.50 -8.63
CA SER A 79 0.43 11.66 -8.79
C SER A 79 0.78 10.17 -8.69
N PHE A 80 -0.20 9.37 -8.28
CA PHE A 80 -0.04 7.93 -8.14
C PHE A 80 -1.36 7.18 -8.28
N SER A 81 -1.25 5.88 -8.56
CA SER A 81 -2.38 4.98 -8.47
C SER A 81 -2.18 3.99 -7.33
N LEU A 82 -3.27 3.58 -6.70
CA LEU A 82 -3.31 2.53 -5.67
C LEU A 82 -4.23 1.41 -6.14
N ASN A 83 -3.71 0.21 -6.22
CA ASN A 83 -4.48 -0.98 -6.57
C ASN A 83 -4.59 -1.89 -5.35
N LEU A 84 -5.79 -2.13 -4.84
CA LEU A 84 -6.02 -3.07 -3.76
C LEU A 84 -5.88 -4.49 -4.29
N LEU A 85 -4.99 -5.28 -3.70
CA LEU A 85 -4.66 -6.61 -4.18
C LEU A 85 -5.67 -7.66 -3.71
N ALA A 86 -6.02 -8.57 -4.62
CA ALA A 86 -6.80 -9.77 -4.31
C ALA A 86 -5.89 -10.88 -3.76
N ALA A 87 -6.47 -11.83 -3.02
CA ALA A 87 -5.74 -12.90 -2.32
C ALA A 87 -4.82 -13.72 -3.24
N HIS A 88 -5.25 -13.96 -4.50
CA HIS A 88 -4.45 -14.71 -5.49
C HIS A 88 -3.23 -13.93 -6.01
N GLN A 89 -3.15 -12.61 -5.76
CA GLN A 89 -2.05 -11.74 -6.21
C GLN A 89 -0.86 -11.69 -5.22
N GLY A 90 -0.80 -12.62 -4.27
CA GLY A 90 0.34 -12.75 -3.35
C GLY A 90 1.71 -12.85 -4.02
N PRO A 91 1.89 -13.63 -5.12
CA PRO A 91 3.16 -13.65 -5.87
C PRO A 91 3.54 -12.28 -6.44
N LEU A 92 2.58 -11.53 -6.96
CA LEU A 92 2.79 -10.19 -7.50
C LEU A 92 3.17 -9.20 -6.38
N ALA A 93 2.53 -9.28 -5.22
CA ALA A 93 2.90 -8.48 -4.06
C ALA A 93 4.37 -8.72 -3.64
N ARG A 94 4.83 -9.97 -3.66
CA ARG A 94 6.23 -10.31 -3.38
C ARG A 94 7.19 -9.73 -4.43
N LEU A 95 6.84 -9.85 -5.71
CA LEU A 95 7.64 -9.29 -6.80
C LEU A 95 7.87 -7.79 -6.60
N PHE A 96 6.81 -7.02 -6.38
CA PHE A 96 6.90 -5.57 -6.23
C PHE A 96 7.38 -5.10 -4.85
N SER A 97 7.57 -5.99 -3.89
CA SER A 97 8.26 -5.70 -2.62
C SER A 97 9.78 -5.95 -2.70
N SER A 98 10.27 -6.60 -3.75
CA SER A 98 11.70 -6.91 -3.94
C SER A 98 12.50 -5.68 -4.37
N ARG A 99 13.84 -5.78 -4.29
CA ARG A 99 14.75 -4.74 -4.80
C ARG A 99 14.77 -4.71 -6.32
N ASP A 100 14.72 -5.89 -6.94
CA ASP A 100 14.80 -6.10 -8.40
C ASP A 100 13.41 -6.10 -9.07
N LYS A 101 12.49 -5.35 -8.48
CA LYS A 101 11.12 -5.25 -9.00
C LYS A 101 11.07 -4.58 -10.36
N PRO A 102 10.10 -4.97 -11.22
CA PRO A 102 9.89 -4.34 -12.52
C PRO A 102 9.65 -2.84 -12.41
N GLY A 103 10.01 -2.11 -13.44
CA GLY A 103 9.78 -0.67 -13.58
C GLY A 103 10.12 -0.22 -14.99
N GLY A 104 9.98 1.08 -15.28
CA GLY A 104 10.09 1.56 -16.64
C GLY A 104 9.00 0.93 -17.51
N ALA A 105 9.29 0.70 -18.77
CA ALA A 105 8.36 0.11 -19.73
C ALA A 105 7.85 -1.28 -19.32
N ASP A 106 8.63 -2.06 -18.55
CA ASP A 106 8.20 -3.39 -18.10
C ASP A 106 6.97 -3.36 -17.17
N LEU A 107 6.66 -2.20 -16.55
CA LEU A 107 5.48 -2.08 -15.72
C LEU A 107 4.18 -2.25 -16.51
N GLU A 108 4.18 -1.92 -17.79
CA GLU A 108 3.03 -2.07 -18.70
C GLU A 108 2.62 -3.54 -18.91
N LEU A 109 3.50 -4.50 -18.60
CA LEU A 109 3.17 -5.92 -18.60
C LEU A 109 2.24 -6.33 -17.45
N TYR A 110 2.10 -5.49 -16.43
CA TYR A 110 1.36 -5.79 -15.20
C TYR A 110 0.13 -4.92 -15.00
N VAL A 111 0.13 -3.69 -15.51
CA VAL A 111 -0.96 -2.73 -15.29
C VAL A 111 -1.46 -2.16 -16.61
N GLU A 112 -2.76 -1.89 -16.65
CA GLU A 112 -3.41 -1.19 -17.75
C GLU A 112 -3.50 0.31 -17.39
N ARG A 113 -2.94 1.16 -18.25
CA ARG A 113 -3.02 2.62 -18.04
C ARG A 113 -4.29 3.19 -18.64
N HIS A 114 -5.10 3.76 -17.76
CA HIS A 114 -6.31 4.50 -18.14
C HIS A 114 -6.11 6.00 -17.95
N HIS A 115 -6.78 6.79 -18.78
CA HIS A 115 -6.89 8.25 -18.62
C HIS A 115 -8.35 8.59 -18.34
N LEU A 116 -8.67 8.82 -17.08
CA LEU A 116 -10.02 9.06 -16.61
C LEU A 116 -10.14 10.52 -16.13
N HIS A 117 -11.04 11.26 -16.73
CA HIS A 117 -11.20 12.70 -16.46
C HIS A 117 -9.88 13.49 -16.57
N GLY A 118 -9.05 13.14 -17.57
CA GLY A 118 -7.75 13.78 -17.81
C GLY A 118 -6.65 13.39 -16.80
N ARG A 119 -6.88 12.37 -15.98
CA ARG A 119 -5.93 11.87 -14.98
C ARG A 119 -5.48 10.45 -15.30
N PRO A 120 -4.18 10.14 -15.17
CA PRO A 120 -3.71 8.77 -15.30
C PRO A 120 -4.16 7.95 -14.10
N CYS A 121 -4.57 6.71 -14.37
CA CYS A 121 -4.88 5.72 -13.36
C CYS A 121 -4.43 4.36 -13.86
N ASP A 122 -3.41 3.79 -13.26
CA ASP A 122 -2.97 2.44 -13.56
C ASP A 122 -3.87 1.45 -12.83
N VAL A 123 -4.45 0.54 -13.58
CA VAL A 123 -5.36 -0.50 -13.05
C VAL A 123 -4.68 -1.86 -13.20
N LEU A 124 -4.55 -2.55 -12.07
CA LEU A 124 -4.04 -3.91 -12.05
C LEU A 124 -5.16 -4.89 -12.37
N PRO A 125 -5.07 -5.69 -13.46
CA PRO A 125 -6.05 -6.70 -13.78
C PRO A 125 -6.26 -7.69 -12.63
N GLY A 126 -7.52 -8.00 -12.32
CA GLY A 126 -7.88 -8.92 -11.23
C GLY A 126 -7.76 -8.35 -9.82
N GLY A 127 -7.34 -7.09 -9.66
CA GLY A 127 -7.36 -6.37 -8.38
C GLY A 127 -8.78 -6.06 -7.91
N LEU A 128 -8.93 -5.73 -6.62
CA LEU A 128 -10.26 -5.45 -6.02
C LEU A 128 -10.81 -4.08 -6.43
N ALA A 129 -9.93 -3.09 -6.55
CA ALA A 129 -10.25 -1.73 -6.98
C ALA A 129 -8.96 -0.94 -7.20
N ALA A 130 -9.05 0.14 -7.98
CA ALA A 130 -7.98 1.10 -8.13
C ALA A 130 -8.44 2.52 -7.80
N LEU A 131 -7.51 3.33 -7.28
CA LEU A 131 -7.66 4.77 -7.08
C LEU A 131 -6.58 5.50 -7.85
N GLY A 132 -6.95 6.59 -8.56
CA GLY A 132 -6.01 7.59 -9.06
C GLY A 132 -5.99 8.79 -8.11
N CYS A 133 -4.81 9.21 -7.68
CA CYS A 133 -4.61 10.23 -6.66
C CYS A 133 -3.60 11.30 -7.11
N ASP A 134 -3.86 12.57 -6.75
CA ASP A 134 -2.85 13.63 -6.75
C ASP A 134 -2.24 13.76 -5.37
N VAL A 135 -0.92 13.97 -5.28
CA VAL A 135 -0.26 14.33 -4.01
C VAL A 135 -0.69 15.73 -3.61
N GLU A 136 -1.31 15.87 -2.46
CA GLU A 136 -1.80 17.16 -1.92
C GLU A 136 -0.83 17.74 -0.88
N ALA A 137 -0.17 16.88 -0.09
CA ALA A 137 0.82 17.27 0.89
C ALA A 137 1.82 16.12 1.15
N VAL A 138 3.01 16.50 1.58
CA VAL A 138 4.07 15.58 1.98
C VAL A 138 4.54 15.99 3.38
N PHE A 139 4.60 15.03 4.30
CA PHE A 139 5.07 15.24 5.67
C PHE A 139 6.32 14.41 5.90
N ASP A 140 7.32 15.05 6.47
CA ASP A 140 8.56 14.40 6.89
C ASP A 140 8.31 13.44 8.06
N ALA A 141 8.76 12.20 7.93
CA ALA A 141 8.70 11.17 8.95
C ALA A 141 10.03 10.38 8.97
N ASP A 142 11.14 11.08 9.09
CA ASP A 142 12.52 10.57 9.16
C ASP A 142 12.93 9.75 7.93
N ASP A 143 12.94 8.42 8.00
CA ASP A 143 13.32 7.52 6.91
C ASP A 143 12.21 7.31 5.87
N HIS A 144 10.99 7.80 6.16
CA HIS A 144 9.82 7.80 5.27
C HIS A 144 9.28 9.21 5.07
N ASP A 145 8.53 9.40 3.99
CA ASP A 145 7.59 10.48 3.85
C ASP A 145 6.16 9.96 3.94
N LEU A 146 5.29 10.73 4.61
CA LEU A 146 3.85 10.51 4.60
C LEU A 146 3.25 11.39 3.50
N LEU A 147 2.66 10.77 2.48
CA LEU A 147 2.06 11.49 1.36
C LEU A 147 0.54 11.46 1.48
N LEU A 148 -0.05 12.66 1.59
CA LEU A 148 -1.50 12.83 1.55
C LEU A 148 -1.94 12.90 0.09
N GLY A 149 -2.71 11.89 -0.33
CA GLY A 149 -3.24 11.79 -1.67
C GLY A 149 -4.71 12.20 -1.73
N ARG A 150 -5.05 13.14 -2.61
CA ARG A 150 -6.43 13.46 -2.94
C ARG A 150 -6.93 12.51 -4.01
N VAL A 151 -7.94 11.72 -3.69
CA VAL A 151 -8.54 10.78 -4.62
C VAL A 151 -9.32 11.54 -5.71
N ARG A 152 -9.01 11.24 -6.96
CA ARG A 152 -9.63 11.84 -8.15
C ARG A 152 -10.44 10.85 -8.95
N VAL A 153 -10.00 9.63 -8.95
CA VAL A 153 -10.58 8.55 -9.75
C VAL A 153 -10.72 7.31 -8.88
N ARG A 154 -11.81 6.58 -9.05
CA ARG A 154 -12.00 5.22 -8.53
C ARG A 154 -12.40 4.31 -9.68
N VAL A 155 -11.69 3.21 -9.84
CA VAL A 155 -12.01 2.15 -10.78
C VAL A 155 -12.45 0.92 -9.99
N PRO A 156 -13.65 0.38 -10.20
CA PRO A 156 -14.05 -0.89 -9.58
C PRO A 156 -13.20 -2.02 -10.18
N GLY A 157 -12.92 -3.03 -9.40
CA GLY A 157 -12.17 -4.22 -9.83
C GLY A 157 -13.03 -5.48 -9.81
N ALA A 158 -12.39 -6.64 -9.60
CA ALA A 158 -13.02 -7.94 -9.57
C ALA A 158 -14.04 -8.05 -8.41
N SER A 159 -15.31 -8.24 -8.75
CA SER A 159 -16.36 -8.46 -7.77
C SER A 159 -16.21 -9.84 -7.11
N GLY A 160 -16.39 -9.91 -5.79
CA GLY A 160 -16.39 -11.16 -5.04
C GLY A 160 -15.04 -11.77 -4.73
N ALA A 161 -13.92 -11.19 -5.17
CA ALA A 161 -12.59 -11.64 -4.80
C ALA A 161 -12.27 -11.26 -3.33
N ASP A 162 -11.56 -12.15 -2.63
CA ASP A 162 -11.09 -11.88 -1.27
C ASP A 162 -9.85 -10.98 -1.29
N PRO A 163 -9.68 -10.10 -0.28
CA PRO A 163 -8.52 -9.22 -0.21
C PRO A 163 -7.24 -9.99 0.16
N LEU A 164 -6.11 -9.49 -0.36
CA LEU A 164 -4.80 -9.91 0.11
C LEU A 164 -4.50 -9.22 1.44
N VAL A 165 -4.15 -10.03 2.44
CA VAL A 165 -3.81 -9.58 3.80
C VAL A 165 -2.37 -9.96 4.11
N PHE A 166 -1.64 -9.02 4.72
CA PHE A 166 -0.34 -9.26 5.33
C PHE A 166 -0.49 -9.38 6.84
N HIS A 167 -0.06 -10.52 7.39
CA HIS A 167 -0.08 -10.75 8.83
C HIS A 167 1.08 -11.68 9.24
N ARG A 168 1.81 -11.34 10.29
CA ARG A 168 2.94 -12.12 10.85
C ARG A 168 4.02 -12.50 9.82
N GLY A 169 4.24 -11.65 8.81
CA GLY A 169 5.21 -11.92 7.74
C GLY A 169 4.66 -12.76 6.59
N HIS A 170 3.39 -13.13 6.62
CA HIS A 170 2.73 -13.95 5.60
C HIS A 170 1.70 -13.14 4.80
N LEU A 171 1.60 -13.46 3.52
CA LEU A 171 0.55 -12.98 2.62
C LEU A 171 -0.50 -14.07 2.45
N GLY A 172 -1.77 -13.74 2.62
CA GLY A 172 -2.88 -14.69 2.47
C GLY A 172 -4.22 -13.99 2.28
N GLY A 173 -5.26 -14.76 2.03
CA GLY A 173 -6.64 -14.26 1.97
C GLY A 173 -7.30 -14.21 3.35
N THR A 174 -8.50 -13.66 3.41
CA THR A 174 -9.38 -13.71 4.58
C THR A 174 -10.21 -14.99 4.57
N VAL A 175 -10.45 -15.57 5.76
CA VAL A 175 -11.45 -16.63 5.92
C VAL A 175 -12.79 -15.95 6.14
N ARG A 176 -13.77 -16.20 5.26
CA ARG A 176 -15.14 -15.77 5.48
C ARG A 176 -15.78 -16.76 6.46
N HIS A 177 -16.12 -16.28 7.64
CA HIS A 177 -17.04 -17.00 8.51
C HIS A 177 -18.45 -16.59 8.11
N GLY A 178 -19.19 -17.52 7.51
CA GLY A 178 -20.61 -17.37 7.20
C GLY A 178 -21.49 -17.41 8.44
#